data_600a772a34436b6692abada92b1f464d
#
_entry.id   600a772a34436b6692abada92b1f464d
#
_cell.length_a   1.000
_cell.length_b   1.000
_cell.length_c   1.000
_cell.angle_alpha   90.00
_cell.angle_beta   90.00
_cell.angle_gamma   90.00
#
_symmetry.space_group_name_H-M   'P 1'
#
loop_
_entity.id
_entity.type
_entity.pdbx_description
1 polymer ?
#
loop_
_entity_poly.entity_id
_entity_poly.type
_entity_poly.pdbx_seq_one_letter_code
_entity_poly.pdbx_strand_id
1 'polypeptide(L)'
;PIIPRSKDVVSQKVFEDKFICAHRANHPISKIKNFDMNALLEQKFINISNRKRGPSIIDVELQKFQLKRDVALRAQHFLVTPEIVRSTDLVLVCSQSFAKKHGLHFAELPIELPPVEQYLIWHSSDDNDGSHIWMRETITEAFQAAKKS
;
A
#
# COMPACT_ATOMS: atom_id res chain seq x y z
N PRO A 1 -10.87 -2.12 0.07
CA PRO A 1 -11.62 -1.46 -1.01
C PRO A 1 -13.12 -1.56 -0.75
N ILE A 2 -13.86 -0.45 -1.03
CA ILE A 2 -15.32 -0.49 -1.00
C ILE A 2 -15.76 -1.07 -2.35
N ILE A 3 -16.11 -2.36 -2.37
CA ILE A 3 -16.68 -3.00 -3.56
C ILE A 3 -18.17 -2.60 -3.57
N PRO A 4 -18.68 -2.02 -4.67
CA PRO A 4 -20.09 -1.71 -4.80
C PRO A 4 -20.94 -2.98 -4.62
N ARG A 5 -21.88 -2.96 -3.69
CA ARG A 5 -22.84 -4.06 -3.49
C ARG A 5 -24.07 -3.82 -4.36
N SER A 6 -23.96 -4.10 -5.65
CA SER A 6 -25.12 -4.18 -6.56
C SER A 6 -25.25 -5.61 -7.07
N LYS A 7 -26.47 -6.05 -7.36
CA LYS A 7 -26.74 -7.37 -7.97
C LYS A 7 -26.08 -7.52 -9.35
N ASP A 8 -25.79 -6.37 -10.00
CA ASP A 8 -25.25 -6.33 -11.36
C ASP A 8 -23.73 -6.09 -11.38
N VAL A 9 -23.07 -6.13 -10.22
CA VAL A 9 -21.62 -5.92 -10.10
C VAL A 9 -20.93 -7.21 -9.71
N VAL A 10 -20.05 -7.68 -10.60
CA VAL A 10 -19.16 -8.83 -10.36
C VAL A 10 -17.79 -8.32 -9.95
N SER A 11 -17.12 -9.00 -9.05
CA SER A 11 -15.77 -8.65 -8.61
C SER A 11 -14.89 -9.89 -8.48
N GLN A 12 -13.64 -9.77 -8.89
CA GLN A 12 -12.60 -10.80 -8.77
C GLN A 12 -11.36 -10.20 -8.13
N LYS A 13 -10.89 -10.78 -7.03
CA LYS A 13 -9.60 -10.38 -6.43
C LYS A 13 -8.46 -10.86 -7.34
N VAL A 14 -7.61 -9.92 -7.78
CA VAL A 14 -6.48 -10.21 -8.67
C VAL A 14 -5.13 -10.05 -7.99
N PHE A 15 -5.08 -9.30 -6.89
CA PHE A 15 -3.83 -9.04 -6.18
C PHE A 15 -4.05 -8.86 -4.69
N GLU A 16 -3.08 -9.35 -3.91
CA GLU A 16 -3.01 -9.15 -2.47
C GLU A 16 -1.56 -8.93 -2.05
N ASP A 17 -1.34 -7.97 -1.17
CA ASP A 17 -0.03 -7.61 -0.64
C ASP A 17 -0.16 -7.12 0.80
N LYS A 18 0.95 -7.00 1.51
CA LYS A 18 0.98 -6.46 2.86
C LYS A 18 1.60 -5.06 2.89
N PHE A 19 1.22 -4.29 3.90
CA PHE A 19 1.87 -3.02 4.20
C PHE A 19 3.17 -3.24 4.97
N ILE A 20 4.17 -2.41 4.66
CA ILE A 20 5.47 -2.35 5.33
C ILE A 20 5.88 -0.89 5.58
N CYS A 21 6.89 -0.68 6.40
CA CYS A 21 7.53 0.60 6.61
C CYS A 21 8.78 0.71 5.72
N ALA A 22 8.64 1.37 4.57
CA ALA A 22 9.75 1.59 3.65
C ALA A 22 10.65 2.73 4.11
N HIS A 23 11.96 2.58 3.92
CA HIS A 23 12.99 3.54 4.29
C HIS A 23 14.20 3.45 3.32
N ARG A 24 15.11 4.42 3.39
CA ARG A 24 16.35 4.40 2.59
C ARG A 24 17.34 3.34 3.09
N ALA A 25 18.31 3.00 2.25
CA ALA A 25 19.49 2.26 2.69
C ALA A 25 20.19 3.02 3.85
N ASN A 26 20.72 2.28 4.82
CA ASN A 26 21.40 2.83 6.00
C ASN A 26 20.53 3.77 6.87
N HIS A 27 19.21 3.69 6.78
CA HIS A 27 18.33 4.39 7.70
C HIS A 27 18.56 3.92 9.15
N PRO A 28 18.46 4.80 10.17
CA PRO A 28 18.61 4.40 11.58
C PRO A 28 17.74 3.20 11.99
N ILE A 29 16.53 3.06 11.43
CA ILE A 29 15.64 1.90 11.62
C ILE A 29 16.34 0.56 11.38
N SER A 30 17.23 0.48 10.39
CA SER A 30 17.95 -0.77 10.04
C SER A 30 18.82 -1.31 11.18
N LYS A 31 19.16 -0.47 12.15
CA LYS A 31 19.96 -0.82 13.33
C LYS A 31 19.13 -1.22 14.54
N ILE A 32 17.81 -1.02 14.49
CA ILE A 32 16.89 -1.33 15.58
C ILE A 32 16.62 -2.84 15.56
N LYS A 33 17.09 -3.57 16.57
CA LYS A 33 16.89 -5.02 16.66
C LYS A 33 15.43 -5.43 16.83
N ASN A 34 14.64 -4.60 17.53
CA ASN A 34 13.22 -4.81 17.74
C ASN A 34 12.49 -3.53 17.33
N PHE A 35 11.97 -3.51 16.11
CA PHE A 35 11.21 -2.37 15.60
C PHE A 35 9.78 -2.46 16.12
N ASP A 36 9.58 -1.94 17.33
CA ASP A 36 8.28 -1.92 18.03
C ASP A 36 7.46 -0.64 17.73
N MET A 37 6.31 -0.52 18.39
CA MET A 37 5.40 0.61 18.20
C MET A 37 6.05 1.95 18.58
N ASN A 38 6.86 2.00 19.62
CA ASN A 38 7.54 3.23 20.04
C ASN A 38 8.55 3.66 18.96
N ALA A 39 9.37 2.70 18.49
CA ALA A 39 10.31 2.94 17.41
C ALA A 39 9.63 3.39 16.10
N LEU A 40 8.44 2.87 15.80
CA LEU A 40 7.63 3.33 14.68
C LEU A 40 7.18 4.78 14.87
N LEU A 41 6.66 5.14 16.04
CA LEU A 41 6.11 6.47 16.32
C LEU A 41 7.18 7.56 16.41
N GLU A 42 8.42 7.21 16.68
CA GLU A 42 9.57 8.14 16.62
C GLU A 42 9.93 8.56 15.20
N GLN A 43 9.41 7.87 14.18
CA GLN A 43 9.73 8.19 12.79
C GLN A 43 8.90 9.35 12.27
N LYS A 44 9.45 10.04 11.26
CA LYS A 44 8.74 11.06 10.48
C LYS A 44 8.25 10.47 9.17
N PHE A 45 6.98 10.65 8.87
CA PHE A 45 6.30 9.94 7.78
C PHE A 45 6.04 10.82 6.57
N ILE A 46 6.14 10.18 5.40
CA ILE A 46 5.47 10.64 4.19
C ILE A 46 4.04 10.07 4.21
N ASN A 47 3.05 10.92 4.04
CA ASN A 47 1.67 10.49 3.78
C ASN A 47 1.30 10.74 2.32
N ILE A 48 0.86 9.70 1.64
CA ILE A 48 0.36 9.80 0.27
C ILE A 48 -1.16 9.82 0.32
N SER A 49 -1.77 10.86 -0.23
CA SER A 49 -3.21 10.95 -0.29
C SER A 49 -3.65 11.78 -1.49
N ASN A 50 -4.42 11.17 -2.38
CA ASN A 50 -5.15 11.88 -3.43
C ASN A 50 -6.40 12.57 -2.88
N ARG A 51 -6.77 12.32 -1.63
CA ARG A 51 -7.90 12.95 -0.97
C ARG A 51 -7.43 14.21 -0.24
N LYS A 52 -8.14 15.31 -0.43
CA LYS A 52 -7.86 16.56 0.29
C LYS A 52 -7.97 16.41 1.82
N ARG A 53 -8.76 15.44 2.30
CA ARG A 53 -8.98 15.17 3.73
C ARG A 53 -9.27 13.69 3.95
N GLY A 54 -8.92 13.19 5.12
CA GLY A 54 -9.17 11.84 5.60
C GLY A 54 -7.91 11.15 6.13
N PRO A 55 -8.05 10.25 7.12
CA PRO A 55 -6.96 9.46 7.64
C PRO A 55 -6.52 8.41 6.60
N SER A 56 -5.25 8.05 6.63
CA SER A 56 -4.74 6.88 5.92
C SER A 56 -5.09 5.60 6.69
N ILE A 57 -4.90 4.43 6.09
CA ILE A 57 -5.20 3.15 6.72
C ILE A 57 -4.45 2.97 8.05
N ILE A 58 -3.17 3.34 8.08
CA ILE A 58 -2.39 3.27 9.32
C ILE A 58 -2.89 4.27 10.37
N ASP A 59 -3.35 5.46 9.97
CA ASP A 59 -3.89 6.44 10.92
C ASP A 59 -5.17 5.93 11.58
N VAL A 60 -6.02 5.21 10.82
CA VAL A 60 -7.25 4.58 11.34
C VAL A 60 -6.89 3.50 12.37
N GLU A 61 -5.89 2.66 12.08
CA GLU A 61 -5.49 1.60 13.00
C GLU A 61 -4.81 2.15 14.25
N LEU A 62 -3.91 3.14 14.12
CA LEU A 62 -3.25 3.81 15.25
C LEU A 62 -4.27 4.50 16.17
N GLN A 63 -5.33 5.07 15.59
CA GLN A 63 -6.38 5.75 16.36
C GLN A 63 -7.12 4.81 17.32
N LYS A 64 -7.24 3.51 17.00
CA LYS A 64 -7.84 2.51 17.90
C LYS A 64 -7.08 2.38 19.22
N PHE A 65 -5.78 2.68 19.20
CA PHE A 65 -4.89 2.69 20.37
C PHE A 65 -4.62 4.10 20.90
N GLN A 66 -5.37 5.12 20.43
CA GLN A 66 -5.16 6.54 20.77
C GLN A 66 -3.76 7.05 20.41
N LEU A 67 -3.11 6.43 19.41
CA LEU A 67 -1.79 6.78 18.93
C LEU A 67 -1.87 7.61 17.64
N LYS A 68 -0.83 8.42 17.41
CA LYS A 68 -0.71 9.28 16.25
C LYS A 68 0.74 9.32 15.78
N ARG A 69 0.98 9.16 14.49
CA ARG A 69 2.30 9.33 13.87
C ARG A 69 2.57 10.77 13.47
N ASP A 70 3.84 11.14 13.38
CA ASP A 70 4.29 12.44 12.87
C ASP A 70 4.36 12.42 11.33
N VAL A 71 3.46 13.14 10.67
CA VAL A 71 3.43 13.29 9.20
C VAL A 71 4.16 14.56 8.80
N ALA A 72 5.44 14.44 8.46
CA ALA A 72 6.30 15.55 8.06
C ALA A 72 6.05 16.02 6.62
N LEU A 73 5.61 15.11 5.72
CA LEU A 73 5.37 15.42 4.32
C LEU A 73 4.06 14.79 3.83
N ARG A 74 3.29 15.56 3.05
CA ARG A 74 2.13 15.06 2.31
C ARG A 74 2.40 15.11 0.81
N ALA A 75 2.32 13.98 0.13
CA ALA A 75 2.48 13.86 -1.31
C ALA A 75 1.15 13.43 -1.96
N GLN A 76 0.88 13.95 -3.15
CA GLN A 76 -0.29 13.56 -3.94
C GLN A 76 0.05 12.47 -4.95
N HIS A 77 1.31 12.42 -5.39
CA HIS A 77 1.76 11.49 -6.43
C HIS A 77 2.63 10.38 -5.83
N PHE A 78 2.22 9.15 -6.07
CA PHE A 78 2.89 7.97 -5.54
C PHE A 78 4.32 7.82 -6.10
N LEU A 79 4.50 8.11 -7.38
CA LEU A 79 5.76 7.84 -8.10
C LEU A 79 6.94 8.73 -7.69
N VAL A 80 6.72 9.87 -7.05
CA VAL A 80 7.81 10.73 -6.55
C VAL A 80 8.34 10.29 -5.18
N THR A 81 7.58 9.48 -4.45
CA THR A 81 7.90 9.13 -3.06
C THR A 81 9.12 8.24 -2.90
N PRO A 82 9.47 7.31 -3.83
CA PRO A 82 10.69 6.54 -3.71
C PRO A 82 11.95 7.41 -3.68
N GLU A 83 11.97 8.49 -4.46
CA GLU A 83 13.11 9.40 -4.47
C GLU A 83 13.22 10.21 -3.18
N ILE A 84 12.09 10.65 -2.65
CA ILE A 84 12.04 11.34 -1.34
C ILE A 84 12.52 10.40 -0.23
N VAL A 85 12.07 9.14 -0.22
CA VAL A 85 12.50 8.14 0.77
C VAL A 85 14.01 7.90 0.67
N ARG A 86 14.57 7.78 -0.55
CA ARG A 86 16.02 7.55 -0.73
C ARG A 86 16.87 8.71 -0.24
N SER A 87 16.38 9.95 -0.40
CA SER A 87 17.15 11.18 -0.14
C SER A 87 16.94 11.75 1.27
N THR A 88 16.05 11.16 2.09
CA THR A 88 15.72 11.68 3.41
C THR A 88 15.62 10.58 4.47
N ASP A 89 15.44 10.97 5.73
CA ASP A 89 15.10 10.07 6.84
C ASP A 89 13.57 9.93 7.03
N LEU A 90 12.78 10.29 6.02
CA LEU A 90 11.35 10.07 6.06
C LEU A 90 11.02 8.62 5.70
N VAL A 91 10.06 8.06 6.41
CA VAL A 91 9.57 6.70 6.16
C VAL A 91 8.21 6.72 5.46
N LEU A 92 7.93 5.66 4.71
CA LEU A 92 6.70 5.52 3.95
C LEU A 92 6.01 4.20 4.28
N VAL A 93 4.75 4.24 4.69
CA VAL A 93 3.92 3.04 4.75
C VAL A 93 3.34 2.78 3.37
N CYS A 94 3.77 1.69 2.74
CA CYS A 94 3.34 1.29 1.40
C CYS A 94 3.28 -0.24 1.28
N SER A 95 2.83 -0.75 0.13
CA SER A 95 2.85 -2.19 -0.13
C SER A 95 4.28 -2.71 -0.29
N GLN A 96 4.52 -3.96 0.10
CA GLN A 96 5.84 -4.58 0.02
C GLN A 96 6.32 -4.67 -1.43
N SER A 97 5.45 -5.03 -2.36
CA SER A 97 5.78 -5.09 -3.79
C SER A 97 6.22 -3.74 -4.35
N PHE A 98 5.58 -2.64 -3.90
CA PHE A 98 6.01 -1.30 -4.28
C PHE A 98 7.42 -0.99 -3.77
N ALA A 99 7.71 -1.28 -2.51
CA ALA A 99 9.05 -1.07 -1.96
C ALA A 99 10.11 -1.87 -2.71
N LYS A 100 9.84 -3.16 -2.97
CA LYS A 100 10.75 -4.03 -3.75
C LYS A 100 10.98 -3.50 -5.17
N LYS A 101 9.90 -3.17 -5.89
CA LYS A 101 9.96 -2.65 -7.26
C LYS A 101 10.83 -1.39 -7.37
N HIS A 102 10.81 -0.56 -6.34
CA HIS A 102 11.59 0.68 -6.30
C HIS A 102 12.91 0.57 -5.55
N GLY A 103 13.35 -0.64 -5.18
CA GLY A 103 14.63 -0.87 -4.50
C GLY A 103 14.74 -0.18 -3.14
N LEU A 104 13.63 -0.01 -2.43
CA LEU A 104 13.60 0.54 -1.08
C LEU A 104 13.85 -0.57 -0.06
N HIS A 105 14.56 -0.24 1.02
CA HIS A 105 14.64 -1.07 2.20
C HIS A 105 13.33 -0.95 3.00
N PHE A 106 13.01 -1.95 3.80
CA PHE A 106 11.80 -1.91 4.61
C PHE A 106 11.92 -2.74 5.89
N ALA A 107 11.13 -2.35 6.87
CA ALA A 107 10.88 -3.10 8.10
C ALA A 107 9.41 -3.53 8.15
N GLU A 108 9.14 -4.65 8.82
CA GLU A 108 7.77 -5.07 9.13
C GLU A 108 7.12 -4.06 10.07
N LEU A 109 5.82 -3.80 9.87
CA LEU A 109 5.09 -2.90 10.77
C LEU A 109 4.79 -3.61 12.10
N PRO A 110 4.98 -2.95 13.25
CA PRO A 110 4.59 -3.50 14.56
C PRO A 110 3.08 -3.38 14.85
N ILE A 111 2.30 -3.16 13.82
CA ILE A 111 0.83 -3.08 13.86
C ILE A 111 0.26 -3.80 12.66
N GLU A 112 -0.77 -4.59 12.89
CA GLU A 112 -1.46 -5.29 11.82
C GLU A 112 -2.36 -4.34 11.05
N LEU A 113 -2.19 -4.28 9.74
CA LEU A 113 -3.03 -3.52 8.83
C LEU A 113 -3.82 -4.47 7.92
N PRO A 114 -5.05 -4.11 7.54
CA PRO A 114 -5.75 -4.84 6.49
C PRO A 114 -4.88 -4.96 5.24
N PRO A 115 -4.90 -6.10 4.54
CA PRO A 115 -4.09 -6.31 3.36
C PRO A 115 -4.41 -5.30 2.25
N VAL A 116 -3.42 -5.06 1.39
CA VAL A 116 -3.62 -4.34 0.13
C VAL A 116 -4.27 -5.31 -0.83
N GLU A 117 -5.53 -5.09 -1.16
CA GLU A 117 -6.25 -5.92 -2.12
C GLU A 117 -6.64 -5.11 -3.34
N GLN A 118 -6.50 -5.71 -4.52
CA GLN A 118 -6.95 -5.13 -5.77
C GLN A 118 -7.93 -6.07 -6.44
N TYR A 119 -9.00 -5.50 -6.98
CA TYR A 119 -10.10 -6.21 -7.60
C TYR A 119 -10.33 -5.69 -9.01
N LEU A 120 -10.60 -6.60 -9.94
CA LEU A 120 -11.32 -6.29 -11.16
C LEU A 120 -12.81 -6.19 -10.81
N ILE A 121 -13.47 -5.20 -11.36
CA ILE A 121 -14.90 -4.97 -11.15
C ILE A 121 -15.53 -4.70 -12.51
N TRP A 122 -16.62 -5.39 -12.82
CA TRP A 122 -17.35 -5.21 -14.06
C TRP A 122 -18.85 -5.41 -13.87
N HIS A 123 -19.64 -5.03 -14.85
CA HIS A 123 -21.06 -5.27 -14.85
C HIS A 123 -21.37 -6.70 -15.33
N SER A 124 -22.37 -7.35 -14.75
CA SER A 124 -22.72 -8.76 -15.05
C SER A 124 -23.17 -8.96 -16.51
N SER A 125 -23.64 -7.93 -17.21
CA SER A 125 -23.93 -7.98 -18.65
C SER A 125 -22.72 -8.35 -19.50
N ASP A 126 -21.50 -8.06 -19.01
CA ASP A 126 -20.26 -8.26 -19.73
C ASP A 126 -19.56 -9.58 -19.37
N ASP A 127 -20.24 -10.44 -18.57
CA ASP A 127 -19.69 -11.72 -18.13
C ASP A 127 -19.31 -12.62 -19.29
N ASN A 128 -20.16 -12.70 -20.30
CA ASN A 128 -20.01 -13.56 -21.46
C ASN A 128 -19.47 -12.83 -22.71
N ASP A 129 -19.09 -11.57 -22.60
CA ASP A 129 -18.45 -10.86 -23.71
C ASP A 129 -17.00 -11.31 -23.89
N GLY A 130 -16.67 -11.81 -25.09
CA GLY A 130 -15.34 -12.37 -25.38
C GLY A 130 -14.19 -11.36 -25.19
N SER A 131 -14.40 -10.10 -25.53
CA SER A 131 -13.39 -9.03 -25.37
C SER A 131 -13.15 -8.72 -23.89
N HIS A 132 -14.22 -8.67 -23.11
CA HIS A 132 -14.13 -8.48 -21.67
C HIS A 132 -13.47 -9.67 -20.96
N ILE A 133 -13.79 -10.91 -21.37
CA ILE A 133 -13.15 -12.11 -20.84
C ILE A 133 -11.64 -12.05 -21.10
N TRP A 134 -11.22 -11.85 -22.35
CA TRP A 134 -9.83 -11.75 -22.72
C TRP A 134 -9.09 -10.66 -21.93
N MET A 135 -9.70 -9.49 -21.77
CA MET A 135 -9.10 -8.38 -21.00
C MET A 135 -8.91 -8.75 -19.53
N ARG A 136 -9.92 -9.38 -18.90
CA ARG A 136 -9.84 -9.82 -17.48
C ARG A 136 -8.75 -10.85 -17.27
N GLU A 137 -8.64 -11.82 -18.18
CA GLU A 137 -7.59 -12.86 -18.17
C GLU A 137 -6.21 -12.22 -18.31
N THR A 138 -6.02 -11.35 -19.31
CA THR A 138 -4.75 -10.64 -19.54
C THR A 138 -4.31 -9.82 -18.32
N ILE A 139 -5.23 -9.07 -17.70
CA ILE A 139 -4.92 -8.29 -16.49
C ILE A 139 -4.56 -9.22 -15.34
N THR A 140 -5.30 -10.32 -15.15
CA THR A 140 -5.05 -11.29 -14.07
C THR A 140 -3.68 -11.94 -14.22
N GLU A 141 -3.30 -12.34 -15.43
CA GLU A 141 -1.98 -12.89 -15.74
C GLU A 141 -0.86 -11.87 -15.46
N ALA A 142 -1.06 -10.61 -15.85
CA ALA A 142 -0.08 -9.55 -15.58
C ALA A 142 0.17 -9.36 -14.07
N PHE A 143 -0.88 -9.40 -13.25
CA PHE A 143 -0.73 -9.34 -11.78
C PHE A 143 -0.03 -10.58 -11.21
N GLN A 144 -0.32 -11.77 -11.73
CA GLN A 144 0.34 -13.02 -11.31
C GLN A 144 1.83 -13.02 -11.68
N ALA A 145 2.19 -12.52 -12.86
CA ALA A 145 3.58 -12.37 -13.29
C ALA A 145 4.33 -11.38 -12.38
N ALA A 146 3.71 -10.24 -12.07
CA ALA A 146 4.30 -9.24 -11.18
C ALA A 146 4.52 -9.74 -9.73
N LYS A 147 3.76 -10.73 -9.28
CA LYS A 147 3.93 -11.35 -7.95
C LYS A 147 5.14 -12.26 -7.86
N LYS A 148 5.60 -12.80 -9.00
CA LYS A 148 6.74 -13.74 -9.09
C LYS A 148 8.09 -13.03 -9.25
N SER A 149 8.09 -11.74 -9.56
CA SER A 149 9.27 -10.88 -9.71
C SER A 149 9.62 -10.17 -8.40
#